data_5db794c67b4fe4da99f58966b4ec2e10
#
_entry.id   5db794c67b4fe4da99f58966b4ec2e10
#
_cell.length_a   1.000
_cell.length_b   1.000
_cell.length_c   1.000
_cell.angle_alpha   90.00
_cell.angle_beta   90.00
_cell.angle_gamma   90.00
#
_symmetry.space_group_name_H-M   'P 1'
#
loop_
_entity.id
_entity.type
_entity.pdbx_description
1 polymer ?
#
loop_
_entity_poly.entity_id
_entity_poly.type
_entity_poly.pdbx_seq_one_letter_code
_entity_poly.pdbx_strand_id
1 'polypeptide(L)'
;MSLLEKLQTNVLTADGAMGTILYSYGIDYCYEELNIEKPEIVEKIHQDYITAGADVIQTNTYSANAVKLARYGLESRVTEFNKAAIQIAKRAAAPGGQFVLGTIGGLRGIRKSDASLDEIQKVVLEQANALLSGDPDGLLLETYYDFEELSSVVTTLRQITDVPLIAQVSMHDPGVLQNGLSLNDALHQLESLGANIVGVNCRLGPYHTIQAFENVTLPNKAFLSAFPNASLLDVEDGRIVYESEAEYFGRAAVLLRDQGVRLIGGCCGTTPKHIKAAKTRLEGLAPVTEKVVAPAKPIIIQEAGPVKHQPLHEKAKTERTVIVELDTPRHLETEDYIKGANLLYDAGVDAVTMADNSLASPRISNMAMGSIIKMQHNIRPLVHLTCRDHNLIGLQSHLMGLDALGIHDILAVTGDPTKVGDFPGATSVYDVSSMELLQLIKQLNEGISFSGKPLRKKANFSVSAAFNPNVRVIERAVQRLEKKIEAGADYFITQPVYTKEKIIDVYEATKHLDTPIFIGIMPLTNIRNAEFLHHEVPGIKLSEEVLERMRECGDDREQSTATGIEIAKELIETAAKYFNGIYLITPFLRYDMTLELYEYIKELDEKKERELTHAETSY
;
A
#
# COMPACT_ATOMS: atom_id res chain seq x y z
N MET A 1 -42.02 -9.99 20.10
CA MET A 1 -41.73 -9.41 18.78
C MET A 1 -40.23 -9.50 18.59
N SER A 2 -39.75 -10.12 17.52
CA SER A 2 -38.32 -10.24 17.24
C SER A 2 -37.75 -8.94 16.71
N LEU A 3 -36.40 -8.82 16.67
CA LEU A 3 -35.68 -7.67 16.13
C LEU A 3 -36.15 -7.37 14.68
N LEU A 4 -36.21 -8.41 13.84
CA LEU A 4 -36.60 -8.23 12.43
C LEU A 4 -38.07 -7.82 12.26
N GLU A 5 -38.98 -8.39 13.05
CA GLU A 5 -40.39 -7.94 13.04
C GLU A 5 -40.52 -6.47 13.44
N LYS A 6 -39.73 -6.01 14.42
CA LYS A 6 -39.74 -4.61 14.86
C LYS A 6 -39.24 -3.68 13.78
N LEU A 7 -38.20 -4.07 13.04
CA LEU A 7 -37.61 -3.28 11.93
C LEU A 7 -38.53 -3.16 10.70
N GLN A 8 -39.51 -4.05 10.55
CA GLN A 8 -40.50 -3.94 9.46
C GLN A 8 -41.30 -2.63 9.52
N THR A 9 -41.61 -2.19 10.72
CA THR A 9 -42.52 -1.04 10.94
C THR A 9 -41.87 0.13 11.64
N ASN A 10 -40.64 -0.02 12.17
CA ASN A 10 -40.00 1.01 12.98
C ASN A 10 -38.56 1.26 12.51
N VAL A 11 -38.07 2.47 12.77
CA VAL A 11 -36.67 2.80 12.81
C VAL A 11 -36.19 2.61 14.24
N LEU A 12 -35.16 1.78 14.44
CA LEU A 12 -34.61 1.48 15.77
C LEU A 12 -33.30 2.23 15.99
N THR A 13 -33.10 2.66 17.23
CA THR A 13 -31.87 3.29 17.68
C THR A 13 -31.01 2.27 18.38
N ALA A 14 -29.79 2.01 17.91
CA ALA A 14 -28.80 1.23 18.65
C ALA A 14 -27.99 2.15 19.59
N ASP A 15 -27.22 1.52 20.46
CA ASP A 15 -26.28 2.21 21.33
C ASP A 15 -25.09 2.82 20.54
N GLY A 16 -24.08 3.28 21.27
CA GLY A 16 -22.87 3.89 20.72
C GLY A 16 -21.60 3.22 21.25
N ALA A 17 -20.53 4.01 21.26
CA ALA A 17 -19.21 3.50 21.59
C ALA A 17 -19.10 2.98 23.03
N MET A 18 -18.58 1.77 23.20
CA MET A 18 -18.11 1.23 24.47
C MET A 18 -16.65 1.63 24.72
N GLY A 19 -15.76 1.32 23.78
CA GLY A 19 -14.32 1.50 23.97
C GLY A 19 -13.89 2.95 24.22
N THR A 20 -14.41 3.92 23.46
CA THR A 20 -14.05 5.35 23.68
C THR A 20 -14.59 5.91 25.02
N ILE A 21 -15.70 5.38 25.54
CA ILE A 21 -16.18 5.73 26.89
C ILE A 21 -15.26 5.15 27.95
N LEU A 22 -14.87 3.87 27.83
CA LEU A 22 -13.92 3.24 28.76
C LEU A 22 -12.58 3.96 28.75
N TYR A 23 -12.08 4.35 27.57
CA TYR A 23 -10.89 5.17 27.44
C TYR A 23 -11.02 6.53 28.16
N SER A 24 -12.17 7.19 28.06
CA SER A 24 -12.42 8.45 28.76
C SER A 24 -12.44 8.30 30.30
N TYR A 25 -12.68 7.09 30.81
CA TYR A 25 -12.57 6.76 32.23
C TYR A 25 -11.13 6.45 32.67
N GLY A 26 -10.15 6.60 31.78
CA GLY A 26 -8.74 6.32 32.02
C GLY A 26 -8.36 4.84 31.98
N ILE A 27 -9.19 4.02 31.34
CA ILE A 27 -8.92 2.59 31.13
C ILE A 27 -8.18 2.44 29.80
N ASP A 28 -6.95 1.94 29.85
CA ASP A 28 -6.06 1.81 28.68
C ASP A 28 -5.44 0.39 28.60
N TYR A 29 -6.31 -0.63 28.71
CA TYR A 29 -5.92 -2.03 28.59
C TYR A 29 -7.06 -2.84 27.96
N CYS A 30 -7.04 -4.18 28.06
CA CYS A 30 -8.06 -5.03 27.44
C CYS A 30 -9.47 -4.70 27.96
N TYR A 31 -10.29 -4.08 27.13
CA TYR A 31 -11.65 -3.68 27.52
C TYR A 31 -12.56 -4.88 27.78
N GLU A 32 -12.34 -5.98 27.09
CA GLU A 32 -13.12 -7.20 27.21
C GLU A 32 -12.90 -7.91 28.56
N GLU A 33 -11.74 -7.71 29.19
CA GLU A 33 -11.43 -8.23 30.51
C GLU A 33 -12.34 -7.61 31.59
N LEU A 34 -12.82 -6.38 31.36
CA LEU A 34 -13.75 -5.70 32.28
C LEU A 34 -15.08 -6.44 32.43
N ASN A 35 -15.45 -7.30 31.48
CA ASN A 35 -16.62 -8.16 31.63
C ASN A 35 -16.54 -9.10 32.85
N ILE A 36 -15.32 -9.36 33.34
CA ILE A 36 -15.04 -10.19 34.52
C ILE A 36 -14.57 -9.34 35.69
N GLU A 37 -13.59 -8.44 35.47
CA GLU A 37 -12.96 -7.71 36.56
C GLU A 37 -13.82 -6.57 37.14
N LYS A 38 -14.58 -5.88 36.24
CA LYS A 38 -15.41 -4.72 36.61
C LYS A 38 -16.73 -4.74 35.81
N PRO A 39 -17.53 -5.80 35.95
CA PRO A 39 -18.78 -5.97 35.18
C PRO A 39 -19.79 -4.83 35.43
N GLU A 40 -19.74 -4.20 36.62
CA GLU A 40 -20.60 -3.07 36.97
C GLU A 40 -20.35 -1.83 36.14
N ILE A 41 -19.12 -1.62 35.65
CA ILE A 41 -18.78 -0.48 34.75
C ILE A 41 -19.43 -0.74 33.39
N VAL A 42 -19.27 -1.93 32.83
CA VAL A 42 -19.85 -2.32 31.54
C VAL A 42 -21.37 -2.26 31.60
N GLU A 43 -21.97 -2.83 32.65
CA GLU A 43 -23.42 -2.79 32.85
C GLU A 43 -23.95 -1.35 33.00
N LYS A 44 -23.24 -0.47 33.70
CA LYS A 44 -23.59 0.94 33.83
C LYS A 44 -23.60 1.67 32.47
N ILE A 45 -22.62 1.42 31.58
CA ILE A 45 -22.59 2.00 30.25
C ILE A 45 -23.79 1.52 29.42
N HIS A 46 -24.13 0.24 29.46
CA HIS A 46 -25.34 -0.26 28.81
C HIS A 46 -26.61 0.42 29.32
N GLN A 47 -26.75 0.57 30.65
CA GLN A 47 -27.89 1.27 31.26
C GLN A 47 -27.96 2.74 30.86
N ASP A 48 -26.82 3.42 30.73
CA ASP A 48 -26.79 4.82 30.29
C ASP A 48 -27.28 4.96 28.83
N TYR A 49 -26.91 4.04 27.95
CA TYR A 49 -27.44 4.01 26.57
C TYR A 49 -28.93 3.66 26.53
N ILE A 50 -29.37 2.69 27.32
CA ILE A 50 -30.80 2.35 27.44
C ILE A 50 -31.60 3.56 27.94
N THR A 51 -31.10 4.24 28.96
CA THR A 51 -31.72 5.47 29.50
C THR A 51 -31.76 6.61 28.44
N ALA A 52 -30.77 6.64 27.57
CA ALA A 52 -30.74 7.58 26.43
C ALA A 52 -31.73 7.21 25.30
N GLY A 53 -32.37 6.05 25.37
CA GLY A 53 -33.39 5.60 24.44
C GLY A 53 -32.90 4.60 23.39
N ALA A 54 -31.79 3.91 23.63
CA ALA A 54 -31.36 2.80 22.76
C ALA A 54 -32.40 1.66 22.80
N ASP A 55 -32.86 1.22 21.63
CA ASP A 55 -33.73 0.05 21.45
C ASP A 55 -32.89 -1.25 21.34
N VAL A 56 -31.63 -1.12 20.97
CA VAL A 56 -30.66 -2.20 20.72
C VAL A 56 -29.36 -1.88 21.40
N ILE A 57 -28.76 -2.81 22.12
CA ILE A 57 -27.43 -2.69 22.74
C ILE A 57 -26.48 -3.80 22.25
N GLN A 58 -25.20 -3.52 22.26
CA GLN A 58 -24.12 -4.38 21.76
C GLN A 58 -23.27 -4.87 22.92
N THR A 59 -22.85 -6.14 22.92
CA THR A 59 -21.95 -6.68 23.94
C THR A 59 -20.55 -6.06 23.86
N ASN A 60 -19.83 -5.96 24.99
CA ASN A 60 -18.43 -5.55 25.03
C ASN A 60 -17.50 -6.71 24.62
N THR A 61 -17.53 -7.10 23.33
CA THR A 61 -16.84 -8.28 22.81
C THR A 61 -16.17 -8.08 21.44
N TYR A 62 -16.02 -6.84 21.00
CA TYR A 62 -15.39 -6.50 19.70
C TYR A 62 -14.03 -7.20 19.47
N SER A 63 -13.20 -7.28 20.52
CA SER A 63 -11.88 -7.91 20.48
C SER A 63 -11.80 -9.21 21.29
N ALA A 64 -12.92 -9.79 21.72
CA ALA A 64 -12.96 -10.99 22.55
C ALA A 64 -12.73 -12.29 21.76
N ASN A 65 -11.69 -12.34 20.94
CA ASN A 65 -11.27 -13.50 20.17
C ASN A 65 -9.80 -13.84 20.42
N ALA A 66 -9.40 -15.08 20.15
CA ALA A 66 -8.06 -15.59 20.47
C ALA A 66 -6.93 -14.74 19.89
N VAL A 67 -7.07 -14.26 18.64
CA VAL A 67 -6.02 -13.48 17.95
C VAL A 67 -5.81 -12.11 18.61
N LYS A 68 -6.88 -11.39 18.93
CA LYS A 68 -6.77 -10.06 19.55
C LYS A 68 -6.40 -10.15 21.03
N LEU A 69 -6.94 -11.13 21.75
CA LEU A 69 -6.63 -11.37 23.16
C LEU A 69 -5.20 -11.85 23.40
N ALA A 70 -4.56 -12.51 22.43
CA ALA A 70 -3.17 -12.95 22.52
C ALA A 70 -2.19 -11.78 22.77
N ARG A 71 -2.55 -10.55 22.39
CA ARG A 71 -1.74 -9.35 22.68
C ARG A 71 -1.59 -9.07 24.18
N TYR A 72 -2.50 -9.62 24.97
CA TYR A 72 -2.54 -9.47 26.44
C TYR A 72 -2.26 -10.79 27.16
N GLY A 73 -1.98 -11.90 26.43
CA GLY A 73 -1.81 -13.23 27.02
C GLY A 73 -3.13 -13.85 27.51
N LEU A 74 -4.27 -13.44 26.94
CA LEU A 74 -5.62 -13.81 27.38
C LEU A 74 -6.37 -14.67 26.37
N GLU A 75 -5.67 -15.23 25.38
CA GLU A 75 -6.24 -16.00 24.25
C GLU A 75 -7.05 -17.23 24.68
N SER A 76 -6.75 -17.81 25.85
CA SER A 76 -7.46 -18.95 26.42
C SER A 76 -8.81 -18.60 27.06
N ARG A 77 -9.11 -17.29 27.25
CA ARG A 77 -10.30 -16.80 27.97
C ARG A 77 -11.45 -16.35 27.04
N VAL A 78 -11.38 -16.66 25.74
CA VAL A 78 -12.40 -16.26 24.74
C VAL A 78 -13.82 -16.60 25.19
N THR A 79 -14.05 -17.85 25.55
CA THR A 79 -15.39 -18.32 25.98
C THR A 79 -15.87 -17.61 27.24
N GLU A 80 -15.00 -17.40 28.20
CA GLU A 80 -15.31 -16.74 29.48
C GLU A 80 -15.78 -15.30 29.26
N PHE A 81 -15.00 -14.51 28.52
CA PHE A 81 -15.29 -13.09 28.27
C PHE A 81 -16.57 -12.88 27.49
N ASN A 82 -16.79 -13.68 26.44
CA ASN A 82 -18.00 -13.58 25.63
C ASN A 82 -19.27 -13.98 26.39
N LYS A 83 -19.22 -15.04 27.21
CA LYS A 83 -20.34 -15.44 28.07
C LYS A 83 -20.67 -14.40 29.14
N ALA A 84 -19.65 -13.83 29.78
CA ALA A 84 -19.84 -12.77 30.76
C ALA A 84 -20.49 -11.53 30.13
N ALA A 85 -19.98 -11.09 28.99
CA ALA A 85 -20.48 -9.91 28.28
C ALA A 85 -21.97 -10.04 27.90
N ILE A 86 -22.37 -11.19 27.33
CA ILE A 86 -23.78 -11.40 26.95
C ILE A 86 -24.69 -11.40 28.18
N GLN A 87 -24.26 -11.97 29.32
CA GLN A 87 -25.01 -11.96 30.56
C GLN A 87 -25.16 -10.55 31.12
N ILE A 88 -24.11 -9.71 31.07
CA ILE A 88 -24.17 -8.33 31.51
C ILE A 88 -25.16 -7.53 30.66
N ALA A 89 -25.07 -7.64 29.33
CA ALA A 89 -25.97 -6.94 28.42
C ALA A 89 -27.44 -7.38 28.59
N LYS A 90 -27.68 -8.70 28.73
CA LYS A 90 -29.05 -9.22 28.99
C LYS A 90 -29.62 -8.73 30.34
N ARG A 91 -28.79 -8.63 31.41
CA ARG A 91 -29.25 -8.05 32.69
C ARG A 91 -29.61 -6.58 32.53
N ALA A 92 -28.78 -5.81 31.83
CA ALA A 92 -29.06 -4.39 31.60
C ALA A 92 -30.35 -4.18 30.78
N ALA A 93 -30.61 -5.02 29.78
CA ALA A 93 -31.75 -4.95 28.89
C ALA A 93 -33.07 -5.46 29.49
N ALA A 94 -33.02 -6.38 30.46
CA ALA A 94 -34.19 -7.07 31.01
C ALA A 94 -35.35 -6.15 31.47
N PRO A 95 -35.10 -5.01 32.14
CA PRO A 95 -36.18 -4.15 32.63
C PRO A 95 -36.99 -3.48 31.50
N GLY A 96 -36.36 -3.16 30.36
CA GLY A 96 -36.97 -2.41 29.25
C GLY A 96 -37.24 -3.25 27.99
N GLY A 97 -36.74 -4.50 27.94
CA GLY A 97 -36.92 -5.40 26.81
C GLY A 97 -36.17 -4.97 25.56
N GLN A 98 -35.00 -4.31 25.71
CA GLN A 98 -34.12 -3.98 24.59
C GLN A 98 -33.53 -5.25 23.96
N PHE A 99 -33.24 -5.19 22.64
CA PHE A 99 -32.54 -6.23 21.93
C PHE A 99 -31.05 -6.23 22.26
N VAL A 100 -30.45 -7.41 22.38
CA VAL A 100 -29.03 -7.59 22.69
C VAL A 100 -28.32 -8.27 21.53
N LEU A 101 -27.31 -7.60 20.98
CA LEU A 101 -26.48 -8.14 19.90
C LEU A 101 -25.14 -8.63 20.43
N GLY A 102 -24.75 -9.84 20.06
CA GLY A 102 -23.41 -10.35 20.27
C GLY A 102 -22.45 -9.78 19.22
N THR A 103 -21.44 -9.02 19.66
CA THR A 103 -20.55 -8.31 18.75
C THR A 103 -19.30 -9.12 18.40
N ILE A 104 -18.97 -9.19 17.12
CA ILE A 104 -17.77 -9.84 16.57
C ILE A 104 -17.07 -8.86 15.62
N GLY A 105 -15.85 -8.45 15.96
CA GLY A 105 -15.07 -7.51 15.16
C GLY A 105 -14.13 -8.18 14.16
N GLY A 106 -13.96 -7.59 12.98
CA GLY A 106 -13.04 -8.06 11.93
C GLY A 106 -11.60 -8.26 12.42
N LEU A 107 -10.91 -9.25 11.84
CA LEU A 107 -9.51 -9.60 12.16
C LEU A 107 -8.52 -8.95 11.19
N ARG A 108 -8.87 -8.88 9.90
CA ARG A 108 -8.07 -8.19 8.88
C ARG A 108 -8.28 -6.68 9.02
N GLY A 109 -7.19 -5.97 9.38
CA GLY A 109 -7.21 -4.51 9.48
C GLY A 109 -7.01 -3.83 8.11
N ILE A 110 -6.67 -2.55 8.14
CA ILE A 110 -6.31 -1.75 6.97
C ILE A 110 -5.07 -2.30 6.26
N ARG A 111 -4.10 -2.85 7.01
CA ARG A 111 -2.97 -3.60 6.45
C ARG A 111 -3.41 -5.05 6.29
N LYS A 112 -3.12 -5.64 5.12
CA LYS A 112 -3.39 -7.07 4.89
C LYS A 112 -2.75 -7.88 6.03
N SER A 113 -3.57 -8.69 6.70
CA SER A 113 -3.11 -9.71 7.64
C SER A 113 -2.78 -10.96 6.84
N ASP A 114 -1.73 -11.68 7.24
CA ASP A 114 -1.38 -12.98 6.65
C ASP A 114 -2.31 -14.12 7.08
N ALA A 115 -3.32 -13.82 7.94
CA ALA A 115 -4.27 -14.82 8.41
C ALA A 115 -5.12 -15.36 7.25
N SER A 116 -5.08 -16.67 7.06
CA SER A 116 -5.92 -17.38 6.07
C SER A 116 -7.42 -17.31 6.46
N LEU A 117 -8.29 -17.47 5.48
CA LEU A 117 -9.74 -17.52 5.75
C LEU A 117 -10.11 -18.67 6.69
N ASP A 118 -9.45 -19.81 6.58
CA ASP A 118 -9.69 -20.98 7.45
C ASP A 118 -9.35 -20.69 8.92
N GLU A 119 -8.27 -19.96 9.16
CA GLU A 119 -7.89 -19.52 10.51
C GLU A 119 -8.90 -18.52 11.07
N ILE A 120 -9.33 -17.55 10.24
CA ILE A 120 -10.36 -16.57 10.61
C ILE A 120 -11.67 -17.27 10.97
N GLN A 121 -12.13 -18.23 10.16
CA GLN A 121 -13.35 -18.98 10.43
C GLN A 121 -13.30 -19.70 11.78
N LYS A 122 -12.18 -20.36 12.12
CA LYS A 122 -12.01 -21.04 13.41
C LYS A 122 -12.14 -20.09 14.59
N VAL A 123 -11.46 -18.94 14.50
CA VAL A 123 -11.47 -17.90 15.55
C VAL A 123 -12.87 -17.32 15.72
N VAL A 124 -13.55 -17.02 14.63
CA VAL A 124 -14.93 -16.48 14.66
C VAL A 124 -15.93 -17.50 15.17
N LEU A 125 -15.81 -18.77 14.80
CA LEU A 125 -16.69 -19.84 15.30
C LEU A 125 -16.58 -20.03 16.81
N GLU A 126 -15.37 -19.96 17.38
CA GLU A 126 -15.17 -20.03 18.83
C GLU A 126 -15.91 -18.89 19.55
N GLN A 127 -15.72 -17.66 19.08
CA GLN A 127 -16.36 -16.48 19.65
C GLN A 127 -17.89 -16.52 19.48
N ALA A 128 -18.37 -16.85 18.28
CA ALA A 128 -19.79 -16.92 17.97
C ALA A 128 -20.52 -17.98 18.82
N ASN A 129 -19.95 -19.18 18.98
CA ASN A 129 -20.52 -20.23 19.83
C ASN A 129 -20.65 -19.81 21.31
N ALA A 130 -19.64 -19.08 21.81
CA ALA A 130 -19.69 -18.54 23.16
C ALA A 130 -20.82 -17.51 23.32
N LEU A 131 -21.00 -16.59 22.36
CA LEU A 131 -22.06 -15.59 22.36
C LEU A 131 -23.45 -16.24 22.19
N LEU A 132 -23.62 -17.17 21.25
CA LEU A 132 -24.87 -17.88 20.99
C LEU A 132 -25.35 -18.67 22.22
N SER A 133 -24.45 -19.16 23.07
CA SER A 133 -24.83 -19.86 24.29
C SER A 133 -25.59 -18.97 25.30
N GLY A 134 -25.54 -17.63 25.15
CA GLY A 134 -26.28 -16.65 25.94
C GLY A 134 -27.57 -16.14 25.31
N ASP A 135 -28.03 -16.78 24.20
CA ASP A 135 -29.27 -16.45 23.50
C ASP A 135 -29.40 -14.97 23.10
N PRO A 136 -28.48 -14.41 22.27
CA PRO A 136 -28.59 -13.06 21.76
C PRO A 136 -29.75 -12.89 20.79
N ASP A 137 -30.26 -11.67 20.62
CA ASP A 137 -31.31 -11.36 19.66
C ASP A 137 -30.74 -11.23 18.21
N GLY A 138 -29.41 -11.29 18.06
CA GLY A 138 -28.67 -11.32 16.80
C GLY A 138 -27.16 -11.27 17.03
N LEU A 139 -26.39 -11.49 15.95
CA LEU A 139 -24.93 -11.30 15.94
C LEU A 139 -24.59 -10.08 15.07
N LEU A 140 -23.77 -9.18 15.61
CA LEU A 140 -23.26 -8.02 14.90
C LEU A 140 -21.82 -8.24 14.48
N LEU A 141 -21.61 -8.28 13.18
CA LEU A 141 -20.31 -8.30 12.53
C LEU A 141 -19.93 -6.86 12.19
N GLU A 142 -19.01 -6.24 12.95
CA GLU A 142 -18.71 -4.83 12.82
C GLU A 142 -17.23 -4.56 12.51
N THR A 143 -17.00 -3.44 11.82
CA THR A 143 -15.66 -2.90 11.49
C THR A 143 -14.82 -3.88 10.66
N TYR A 144 -15.45 -4.45 9.64
CA TYR A 144 -14.77 -5.26 8.64
C TYR A 144 -14.26 -4.39 7.50
N TYR A 145 -12.95 -4.34 7.33
CA TYR A 145 -12.28 -3.63 6.23
C TYR A 145 -12.14 -4.51 4.99
N ASP A 146 -11.95 -5.81 5.18
CA ASP A 146 -11.78 -6.80 4.13
C ASP A 146 -13.13 -7.44 3.83
N PHE A 147 -13.63 -7.25 2.59
CA PHE A 147 -14.92 -7.76 2.17
C PHE A 147 -14.93 -9.29 1.99
N GLU A 148 -13.79 -9.88 1.63
CA GLU A 148 -13.65 -11.34 1.51
C GLU A 148 -13.76 -12.00 2.88
N GLU A 149 -13.12 -11.43 3.91
CA GLU A 149 -13.27 -11.86 5.30
C GLU A 149 -14.73 -11.81 5.74
N LEU A 150 -15.40 -10.67 5.58
CA LEU A 150 -16.80 -10.51 6.01
C LEU A 150 -17.73 -11.48 5.29
N SER A 151 -17.57 -11.67 3.99
CA SER A 151 -18.35 -12.60 3.18
C SER A 151 -18.18 -14.05 3.65
N SER A 152 -16.94 -14.45 3.93
CA SER A 152 -16.60 -15.76 4.47
C SER A 152 -17.23 -15.98 5.86
N VAL A 153 -17.15 -14.97 6.74
CA VAL A 153 -17.73 -15.02 8.10
C VAL A 153 -19.24 -15.12 8.07
N VAL A 154 -19.94 -14.32 7.25
CA VAL A 154 -21.40 -14.40 7.08
C VAL A 154 -21.82 -15.80 6.62
N THR A 155 -21.13 -16.33 5.60
CA THR A 155 -21.41 -17.67 5.06
C THR A 155 -21.20 -18.76 6.13
N THR A 156 -20.13 -18.69 6.89
CA THR A 156 -19.80 -19.65 7.94
C THR A 156 -20.81 -19.60 9.09
N LEU A 157 -21.18 -18.42 9.56
CA LEU A 157 -22.14 -18.27 10.65
C LEU A 157 -23.53 -18.70 10.23
N ARG A 158 -23.93 -18.48 8.99
CA ARG A 158 -25.26 -18.93 8.50
C ARG A 158 -25.42 -20.45 8.47
N GLN A 159 -24.33 -21.21 8.46
CA GLN A 159 -24.35 -22.67 8.56
C GLN A 159 -24.65 -23.18 9.97
N ILE A 160 -24.43 -22.37 11.01
CA ILE A 160 -24.52 -22.78 12.41
C ILE A 160 -25.67 -22.12 13.18
N THR A 161 -26.29 -21.05 12.66
CA THR A 161 -27.34 -20.33 13.37
C THR A 161 -28.33 -19.62 12.45
N ASP A 162 -29.60 -19.55 12.89
CA ASP A 162 -30.68 -18.79 12.25
C ASP A 162 -30.91 -17.42 12.90
N VAL A 163 -30.18 -17.05 13.96
CA VAL A 163 -30.33 -15.72 14.58
C VAL A 163 -30.03 -14.63 13.57
N PRO A 164 -30.64 -13.43 13.69
CA PRO A 164 -30.35 -12.30 12.83
C PRO A 164 -28.86 -12.00 12.74
N LEU A 165 -28.31 -11.94 11.51
CA LEU A 165 -26.95 -11.48 11.26
C LEU A 165 -26.97 -10.04 10.76
N ILE A 166 -26.26 -9.19 11.45
CA ILE A 166 -26.01 -7.79 11.09
C ILE A 166 -24.58 -7.70 10.55
N ALA A 167 -24.40 -7.41 9.27
CA ALA A 167 -23.09 -7.36 8.63
C ALA A 167 -22.74 -5.93 8.22
N GLN A 168 -21.69 -5.36 8.83
CA GLN A 168 -21.27 -3.98 8.58
C GLN A 168 -19.85 -3.90 8.03
N VAL A 169 -19.71 -3.24 6.89
CA VAL A 169 -18.42 -2.89 6.29
C VAL A 169 -17.90 -1.58 6.85
N SER A 170 -16.59 -1.43 6.91
CA SER A 170 -15.93 -0.17 7.27
C SER A 170 -15.20 0.40 6.05
N MET A 171 -15.46 1.66 5.72
CA MET A 171 -14.96 2.31 4.51
C MET A 171 -13.96 3.42 4.83
N HIS A 172 -12.98 3.61 3.94
CA HIS A 172 -12.14 4.81 3.94
C HIS A 172 -12.76 5.96 3.16
N ASP A 173 -13.45 5.64 2.08
CA ASP A 173 -14.08 6.56 1.16
C ASP A 173 -15.59 6.35 1.13
N PRO A 174 -16.38 7.43 1.05
CA PRO A 174 -17.82 7.30 0.98
C PRO A 174 -18.26 6.49 -0.24
N GLY A 175 -18.89 5.33 0.00
CA GLY A 175 -19.51 4.52 -1.03
C GLY A 175 -18.62 3.52 -1.76
N VAL A 176 -17.32 3.40 -1.40
CA VAL A 176 -16.39 2.44 -2.02
C VAL A 176 -15.57 1.71 -0.95
N LEU A 177 -15.46 0.38 -1.07
CA LEU A 177 -14.64 -0.46 -0.21
C LEU A 177 -13.17 -0.46 -0.66
N GLN A 178 -12.29 -0.98 0.21
CA GLN A 178 -10.84 -1.00 -0.03
C GLN A 178 -10.44 -1.76 -1.33
N ASN A 179 -11.21 -2.75 -1.73
CA ASN A 179 -10.99 -3.52 -2.97
C ASN A 179 -11.62 -2.89 -4.23
N GLY A 180 -12.16 -1.67 -4.13
CA GLY A 180 -12.83 -0.97 -5.23
C GLY A 180 -14.31 -1.36 -5.44
N LEU A 181 -14.86 -2.30 -4.67
CA LEU A 181 -16.25 -2.69 -4.74
C LEU A 181 -17.15 -1.53 -4.27
N SER A 182 -18.25 -1.26 -4.98
CA SER A 182 -19.22 -0.24 -4.55
C SER A 182 -19.93 -0.68 -3.27
N LEU A 183 -20.28 0.27 -2.41
CA LEU A 183 -21.08 -0.03 -1.21
C LEU A 183 -22.39 -0.71 -1.59
N ASN A 184 -23.07 -0.22 -2.64
CA ASN A 184 -24.31 -0.81 -3.12
C ASN A 184 -24.16 -2.32 -3.39
N ASP A 185 -23.15 -2.69 -4.19
CA ASP A 185 -22.94 -4.08 -4.59
C ASP A 185 -22.51 -4.95 -3.39
N ALA A 186 -21.68 -4.39 -2.49
CA ALA A 186 -21.26 -5.07 -1.27
C ALA A 186 -22.47 -5.42 -0.38
N LEU A 187 -23.38 -4.48 -0.14
CA LEU A 187 -24.55 -4.71 0.71
C LEU A 187 -25.51 -5.73 0.10
N HIS A 188 -25.74 -5.69 -1.22
CA HIS A 188 -26.56 -6.69 -1.90
C HIS A 188 -25.90 -8.09 -1.92
N GLN A 189 -24.58 -8.17 -2.04
CA GLN A 189 -23.87 -9.44 -1.91
C GLN A 189 -24.02 -10.02 -0.49
N LEU A 190 -23.84 -9.21 0.57
CA LEU A 190 -24.04 -9.65 1.96
C LEU A 190 -25.47 -10.13 2.21
N GLU A 191 -26.48 -9.44 1.67
CA GLU A 191 -27.86 -9.90 1.69
C GLU A 191 -27.99 -11.27 1.05
N SER A 192 -27.41 -11.49 -0.13
CA SER A 192 -27.47 -12.76 -0.86
C SER A 192 -26.80 -13.92 -0.09
N LEU A 193 -25.78 -13.62 0.72
CA LEU A 193 -25.10 -14.57 1.61
C LEU A 193 -25.91 -14.88 2.89
N GLY A 194 -27.02 -14.19 3.12
CA GLY A 194 -27.93 -14.46 4.22
C GLY A 194 -27.85 -13.49 5.40
N ALA A 195 -27.18 -12.35 5.26
CA ALA A 195 -27.26 -11.28 6.26
C ALA A 195 -28.68 -10.67 6.26
N ASN A 196 -29.25 -10.48 7.45
CA ASN A 196 -30.59 -9.93 7.61
C ASN A 196 -30.60 -8.41 7.70
N ILE A 197 -29.48 -7.84 8.17
CA ILE A 197 -29.26 -6.41 8.24
C ILE A 197 -27.86 -6.15 7.68
N VAL A 198 -27.74 -5.22 6.75
CA VAL A 198 -26.47 -4.88 6.09
C VAL A 198 -26.19 -3.41 6.22
N GLY A 199 -24.94 -3.02 6.31
CA GLY A 199 -24.66 -1.59 6.49
C GLY A 199 -23.21 -1.23 6.70
N VAL A 200 -23.01 -0.10 7.36
CA VAL A 200 -21.67 0.47 7.58
C VAL A 200 -21.49 0.90 9.03
N ASN A 201 -20.24 0.81 9.50
CA ASN A 201 -19.88 1.39 10.79
C ASN A 201 -18.44 1.92 10.79
N CYS A 202 -18.16 2.78 11.77
CA CYS A 202 -16.84 3.34 12.06
C CYS A 202 -16.19 4.12 10.89
N ARG A 203 -14.98 4.66 11.12
CA ARG A 203 -14.12 5.43 10.19
C ARG A 203 -14.69 6.75 9.70
N LEU A 204 -15.92 6.77 9.22
CA LEU A 204 -16.57 7.95 8.68
C LEU A 204 -17.49 8.59 9.72
N GLY A 205 -17.51 9.92 9.75
CA GLY A 205 -18.51 10.68 10.48
C GLY A 205 -19.85 10.71 9.75
N PRO A 206 -20.89 11.35 10.36
CA PRO A 206 -22.26 11.32 9.83
C PRO A 206 -22.37 11.83 8.38
N TYR A 207 -21.69 12.92 8.04
CA TYR A 207 -21.76 13.51 6.70
C TYR A 207 -21.35 12.52 5.59
N HIS A 208 -20.19 11.90 5.73
CA HIS A 208 -19.68 10.97 4.73
C HIS A 208 -20.46 9.65 4.72
N THR A 209 -21.01 9.24 5.87
CA THR A 209 -21.89 8.07 5.93
C THR A 209 -23.19 8.31 5.16
N ILE A 210 -23.82 9.48 5.32
CA ILE A 210 -25.01 9.85 4.55
C ILE A 210 -24.69 9.86 3.04
N GLN A 211 -23.59 10.51 2.66
CA GLN A 211 -23.12 10.55 1.26
C GLN A 211 -22.92 9.15 0.67
N ALA A 212 -22.36 8.21 1.46
CA ALA A 212 -22.16 6.83 1.03
C ALA A 212 -23.50 6.13 0.72
N PHE A 213 -24.54 6.40 1.51
CA PHE A 213 -25.85 5.81 1.29
C PHE A 213 -26.63 6.44 0.14
N GLU A 214 -26.33 7.65 -0.33
CA GLU A 214 -27.04 8.31 -1.43
C GLU A 214 -27.14 7.43 -2.69
N ASN A 215 -26.09 6.60 -2.94
CA ASN A 215 -26.01 5.71 -4.10
C ASN A 215 -26.39 4.26 -3.79
N VAL A 216 -26.90 3.96 -2.60
CA VAL A 216 -27.33 2.61 -2.19
C VAL A 216 -28.82 2.45 -2.45
N THR A 217 -29.21 1.43 -3.21
CA THR A 217 -30.62 1.01 -3.37
C THR A 217 -31.08 0.22 -2.14
N LEU A 218 -32.38 0.21 -1.88
CA LEU A 218 -32.91 -0.57 -0.78
C LEU A 218 -32.71 -2.07 -1.08
N PRO A 219 -32.18 -2.87 -0.13
CA PRO A 219 -32.10 -4.33 -0.27
C PRO A 219 -33.51 -4.95 -0.39
N ASN A 220 -33.59 -6.14 -0.99
CA ASN A 220 -34.88 -6.80 -1.23
C ASN A 220 -35.52 -7.39 0.04
N LYS A 221 -34.69 -7.93 0.94
CA LYS A 221 -35.13 -8.63 2.16
C LYS A 221 -34.42 -8.08 3.40
N ALA A 222 -33.16 -7.67 3.28
CA ALA A 222 -32.38 -7.15 4.39
C ALA A 222 -32.78 -5.70 4.72
N PHE A 223 -32.49 -5.28 5.95
CA PHE A 223 -32.61 -3.90 6.37
C PHE A 223 -31.24 -3.19 6.33
N LEU A 224 -31.25 -1.87 6.17
CA LEU A 224 -30.02 -1.07 6.21
C LEU A 224 -29.68 -0.64 7.65
N SER A 225 -28.39 -0.66 8.00
CA SER A 225 -27.87 -0.15 9.26
C SER A 225 -26.72 0.86 9.03
N ALA A 226 -26.59 1.82 9.96
CA ALA A 226 -25.50 2.81 9.92
C ALA A 226 -25.08 3.21 11.35
N PHE A 227 -23.79 2.99 11.69
CA PHE A 227 -23.22 3.37 12.98
C PHE A 227 -21.98 4.28 12.72
N PRO A 228 -22.19 5.55 12.35
CA PRO A 228 -21.09 6.48 12.12
C PRO A 228 -20.32 6.83 13.40
N ASN A 229 -19.08 7.28 13.25
CA ASN A 229 -18.37 7.95 14.33
C ASN A 229 -19.08 9.27 14.70
N ALA A 230 -18.83 9.78 15.90
CA ALA A 230 -19.37 11.07 16.30
C ALA A 230 -18.88 12.22 15.40
N SER A 231 -17.58 12.16 15.05
CA SER A 231 -16.87 13.07 14.14
C SER A 231 -15.75 12.34 13.43
N LEU A 232 -14.92 13.05 12.67
CA LEU A 232 -13.60 12.58 12.27
C LEU A 232 -12.70 12.54 13.53
N LEU A 233 -11.71 11.65 13.47
CA LEU A 233 -10.71 11.49 14.51
C LEU A 233 -9.80 12.71 14.54
N ASP A 234 -9.59 13.29 15.72
CA ASP A 234 -8.59 14.32 15.98
C ASP A 234 -7.60 13.85 17.07
N VAL A 235 -6.46 14.50 17.18
CA VAL A 235 -5.43 14.17 18.16
C VAL A 235 -5.00 15.43 18.88
N GLU A 236 -5.41 15.56 20.14
CA GLU A 236 -5.00 16.63 21.05
C GLU A 236 -4.06 16.08 22.14
N ASP A 237 -2.90 16.70 22.28
CA ASP A 237 -1.89 16.32 23.28
C ASP A 237 -1.55 14.80 23.27
N GLY A 238 -1.52 14.18 22.06
CA GLY A 238 -1.26 12.76 21.90
C GLY A 238 -2.44 11.84 22.26
N ARG A 239 -3.62 12.39 22.56
CA ARG A 239 -4.84 11.63 22.84
C ARG A 239 -5.82 11.72 21.69
N ILE A 240 -6.49 10.61 21.42
CA ILE A 240 -7.56 10.57 20.42
C ILE A 240 -8.79 11.29 20.98
N VAL A 241 -9.27 12.30 20.25
CA VAL A 241 -10.43 13.10 20.58
C VAL A 241 -11.46 13.03 19.47
N TYR A 242 -12.72 13.07 19.83
CA TYR A 242 -13.84 13.19 18.90
C TYR A 242 -14.70 14.37 19.35
N GLU A 243 -14.53 15.53 18.73
CA GLU A 243 -15.41 16.67 18.98
C GLU A 243 -16.65 16.58 18.10
N SER A 244 -17.81 16.45 18.72
CA SER A 244 -19.07 16.41 18.00
C SER A 244 -20.22 16.94 18.84
N GLU A 245 -21.09 17.68 18.17
CA GLU A 245 -22.33 18.19 18.73
C GLU A 245 -23.44 17.12 18.63
N ALA A 246 -24.00 16.71 19.76
CA ALA A 246 -25.04 15.68 19.81
C ALA A 246 -26.27 16.04 18.93
N GLU A 247 -26.64 17.32 18.86
CA GLU A 247 -27.73 17.80 18.00
C GLU A 247 -27.44 17.63 16.50
N TYR A 248 -26.17 17.80 16.09
CA TYR A 248 -25.76 17.49 14.71
C TYR A 248 -25.94 16.01 14.41
N PHE A 249 -25.51 15.13 15.33
CA PHE A 249 -25.69 13.70 15.18
C PHE A 249 -27.19 13.30 15.08
N GLY A 250 -28.04 13.94 15.89
CA GLY A 250 -29.49 13.74 15.83
C GLY A 250 -30.10 14.16 14.47
N ARG A 251 -29.67 15.29 13.89
CA ARG A 251 -30.10 15.70 12.54
C ARG A 251 -29.62 14.71 11.49
N ALA A 252 -28.40 14.23 11.60
CA ALA A 252 -27.84 13.24 10.69
C ALA A 252 -28.58 11.90 10.75
N ALA A 253 -29.05 11.47 11.93
CA ALA A 253 -29.87 10.26 12.07
C ALA A 253 -31.15 10.33 11.23
N VAL A 254 -31.81 11.48 11.15
CA VAL A 254 -32.98 11.67 10.26
C VAL A 254 -32.57 11.53 8.78
N LEU A 255 -31.47 12.15 8.38
CA LEU A 255 -30.98 12.05 7.00
C LEU A 255 -30.58 10.61 6.63
N LEU A 256 -29.99 9.85 7.56
CA LEU A 256 -29.71 8.41 7.37
C LEU A 256 -31.01 7.62 7.18
N ARG A 257 -32.02 7.87 8.03
CA ARG A 257 -33.35 7.25 7.88
C ARG A 257 -33.95 7.60 6.51
N ASP A 258 -33.80 8.83 6.03
CA ASP A 258 -34.28 9.26 4.71
C ASP A 258 -33.54 8.53 3.56
N GLN A 259 -32.34 8.02 3.81
CA GLN A 259 -31.62 7.11 2.92
C GLN A 259 -32.08 5.64 3.02
N GLY A 260 -33.07 5.33 3.84
CA GLY A 260 -33.62 3.97 4.01
C GLY A 260 -33.00 3.18 5.16
N VAL A 261 -32.12 3.77 5.95
CA VAL A 261 -31.52 3.11 7.12
C VAL A 261 -32.59 2.92 8.20
N ARG A 262 -32.69 1.68 8.74
CA ARG A 262 -33.68 1.34 9.77
C ARG A 262 -33.09 1.01 11.13
N LEU A 263 -31.78 0.67 11.20
CA LEU A 263 -31.05 0.51 12.45
C LEU A 263 -29.93 1.54 12.50
N ILE A 264 -30.09 2.55 13.35
CA ILE A 264 -29.16 3.69 13.46
C ILE A 264 -28.54 3.71 14.84
N GLY A 265 -27.23 3.63 14.90
CA GLY A 265 -26.45 3.70 16.14
C GLY A 265 -25.25 4.62 16.00
N GLY A 266 -24.30 4.48 16.91
CA GLY A 266 -23.04 5.20 16.87
C GLY A 266 -21.84 4.29 16.99
N CYS A 267 -20.68 4.76 16.55
CA CYS A 267 -19.38 4.13 16.77
C CYS A 267 -18.45 5.08 17.52
N CYS A 268 -17.17 5.11 17.26
CA CYS A 268 -16.17 5.86 18.02
C CYS A 268 -16.59 7.33 18.31
N GLY A 269 -16.37 7.76 19.54
CA GLY A 269 -16.69 9.10 20.03
C GLY A 269 -18.15 9.36 20.35
N THR A 270 -19.08 8.47 20.00
CA THR A 270 -20.49 8.64 20.36
C THR A 270 -20.72 8.33 21.84
N THR A 271 -21.64 9.05 22.45
CA THR A 271 -22.00 8.96 23.87
C THR A 271 -23.51 8.83 24.03
N PRO A 272 -24.03 8.54 25.22
CA PRO A 272 -25.48 8.53 25.47
C PRO A 272 -26.19 9.83 25.04
N LYS A 273 -25.51 10.98 25.07
CA LYS A 273 -26.09 12.25 24.57
C LYS A 273 -26.41 12.22 23.06
N HIS A 274 -25.52 11.63 22.26
CA HIS A 274 -25.71 11.48 20.80
C HIS A 274 -26.88 10.54 20.50
N ILE A 275 -26.95 9.42 21.20
CA ILE A 275 -28.05 8.45 21.02
C ILE A 275 -29.37 9.04 21.46
N LYS A 276 -29.42 9.81 22.55
CA LYS A 276 -30.62 10.55 22.98
C LYS A 276 -31.10 11.52 21.92
N ALA A 277 -30.19 12.30 21.32
CA ALA A 277 -30.51 13.25 20.26
C ALA A 277 -31.05 12.53 19.02
N ALA A 278 -30.42 11.42 18.61
CA ALA A 278 -30.91 10.60 17.50
C ALA A 278 -32.31 10.03 17.80
N LYS A 279 -32.51 9.41 18.95
CA LYS A 279 -33.79 8.85 19.39
C LYS A 279 -34.89 9.89 19.36
N THR A 280 -34.68 11.06 19.97
CA THR A 280 -35.66 12.14 20.03
C THR A 280 -36.08 12.62 18.65
N ARG A 281 -35.13 12.71 17.71
CA ARG A 281 -35.43 13.16 16.34
C ARG A 281 -36.05 12.10 15.44
N LEU A 282 -35.83 10.83 15.72
CA LEU A 282 -36.42 9.71 14.99
C LEU A 282 -37.81 9.34 15.50
N GLU A 283 -38.21 9.82 16.67
CA GLU A 283 -39.49 9.52 17.29
C GLU A 283 -40.65 9.86 16.37
N GLY A 284 -41.58 8.92 16.16
CA GLY A 284 -42.76 9.09 15.31
C GLY A 284 -42.47 9.04 13.80
N LEU A 285 -41.21 8.92 13.38
CA LEU A 285 -40.90 8.81 11.94
C LEU A 285 -41.05 7.37 11.45
N ALA A 286 -41.86 7.19 10.38
CA ALA A 286 -41.97 5.89 9.72
C ALA A 286 -40.72 5.54 8.92
N PRO A 287 -40.34 4.25 8.77
CA PRO A 287 -39.25 3.85 7.89
C PRO A 287 -39.54 4.18 6.42
N VAL A 288 -38.49 4.47 5.66
CA VAL A 288 -38.57 4.65 4.22
C VAL A 288 -38.71 3.28 3.55
N THR A 289 -39.68 3.16 2.64
CA THR A 289 -39.97 1.92 1.91
C THR A 289 -39.67 2.00 0.42
N GLU A 290 -39.49 3.21 -0.10
CA GLU A 290 -39.15 3.45 -1.49
C GLU A 290 -38.04 4.50 -1.58
N LYS A 291 -37.06 4.27 -2.44
CA LYS A 291 -35.94 5.15 -2.67
C LYS A 291 -35.54 5.15 -4.14
N VAL A 292 -35.51 6.33 -4.74
CA VAL A 292 -35.00 6.51 -6.09
C VAL A 292 -33.54 6.92 -6.00
N VAL A 293 -32.65 6.09 -6.53
CA VAL A 293 -31.22 6.39 -6.63
C VAL A 293 -30.92 6.85 -8.04
N ALA A 294 -30.37 8.06 -8.15
CA ALA A 294 -29.87 8.53 -9.44
C ALA A 294 -28.63 7.70 -9.82
N PRO A 295 -28.52 7.23 -11.08
CA PRO A 295 -27.34 6.49 -11.50
C PRO A 295 -26.09 7.34 -11.27
N ALA A 296 -25.09 6.78 -10.61
CA ALA A 296 -23.81 7.44 -10.42
C ALA A 296 -23.21 7.78 -11.79
N LYS A 297 -22.80 9.04 -11.97
CA LYS A 297 -22.10 9.41 -13.20
C LYS A 297 -20.78 8.64 -13.24
N PRO A 298 -20.52 7.85 -14.30
CA PRO A 298 -19.26 7.11 -14.40
C PRO A 298 -18.10 8.10 -14.36
N ILE A 299 -17.11 7.83 -13.52
CA ILE A 299 -15.87 8.61 -13.54
C ILE A 299 -15.10 8.14 -14.76
N ILE A 300 -14.98 9.01 -15.76
CA ILE A 300 -14.20 8.73 -16.95
C ILE A 300 -12.72 8.93 -16.60
N ILE A 301 -11.94 7.84 -16.70
CA ILE A 301 -10.49 7.89 -16.58
C ILE A 301 -9.96 8.17 -17.99
N GLN A 302 -9.29 9.31 -18.16
CA GLN A 302 -8.66 9.68 -19.43
C GLN A 302 -7.39 8.84 -19.65
N GLU A 303 -7.13 8.47 -20.91
CA GLU A 303 -5.88 7.82 -21.28
C GLU A 303 -4.67 8.73 -21.02
N ALA A 304 -3.51 8.10 -20.79
CA ALA A 304 -2.25 8.82 -20.67
C ALA A 304 -1.96 9.60 -21.98
N GLY A 305 -1.34 10.76 -21.83
CA GLY A 305 -0.89 11.54 -22.99
C GLY A 305 0.17 10.78 -23.80
N PRO A 306 0.39 11.15 -25.07
CA PRO A 306 1.39 10.50 -25.91
C PRO A 306 2.80 10.64 -25.30
N VAL A 307 3.57 9.55 -25.31
CA VAL A 307 4.97 9.54 -24.87
C VAL A 307 5.84 10.12 -25.98
N LYS A 308 6.74 11.04 -25.61
CA LYS A 308 7.66 11.65 -26.59
C LYS A 308 8.76 10.69 -27.09
N HIS A 309 9.10 9.70 -26.29
CA HIS A 309 10.21 8.77 -26.56
C HIS A 309 9.72 7.33 -26.43
N GLN A 310 10.25 6.46 -27.28
CA GLN A 310 10.03 5.02 -27.15
C GLN A 310 10.47 4.57 -25.73
N PRO A 311 9.71 3.71 -25.03
CA PRO A 311 10.12 3.17 -23.74
C PRO A 311 11.49 2.47 -23.83
N LEU A 312 12.36 2.66 -22.82
CA LEU A 312 13.72 2.09 -22.80
C LEU A 312 13.70 0.56 -22.96
N HIS A 313 12.76 -0.10 -22.31
CA HIS A 313 12.62 -1.55 -22.38
C HIS A 313 12.20 -2.02 -23.76
N GLU A 314 11.35 -1.29 -24.49
CA GLU A 314 10.96 -1.65 -25.86
C GLU A 314 12.13 -1.43 -26.83
N LYS A 315 12.87 -0.33 -26.68
CA LYS A 315 14.08 -0.11 -27.48
C LYS A 315 15.12 -1.21 -27.25
N ALA A 316 15.39 -1.55 -26.01
CA ALA A 316 16.38 -2.56 -25.64
C ALA A 316 16.08 -3.99 -26.13
N LYS A 317 14.86 -4.28 -26.56
CA LYS A 317 14.53 -5.57 -27.19
C LYS A 317 15.23 -5.76 -28.55
N THR A 318 15.40 -4.68 -29.30
CA THR A 318 15.88 -4.73 -30.68
C THR A 318 17.15 -3.93 -30.94
N GLU A 319 17.41 -2.90 -30.15
CA GLU A 319 18.48 -1.94 -30.37
C GLU A 319 19.37 -1.77 -29.15
N ARG A 320 20.64 -1.41 -29.38
CA ARG A 320 21.53 -1.01 -28.31
C ARG A 320 20.92 0.18 -27.57
N THR A 321 20.81 0.03 -26.25
CA THR A 321 20.25 1.05 -25.39
C THR A 321 21.18 1.27 -24.21
N VAL A 322 21.68 2.50 -24.04
CA VAL A 322 22.66 2.83 -23.01
C VAL A 322 22.09 3.87 -22.05
N ILE A 323 22.04 3.52 -20.79
CA ILE A 323 21.70 4.44 -19.71
C ILE A 323 22.95 4.72 -18.88
N VAL A 324 23.10 5.96 -18.39
CA VAL A 324 24.27 6.36 -17.60
C VAL A 324 23.82 6.88 -16.25
N GLU A 325 24.36 6.31 -15.17
CA GLU A 325 24.15 6.86 -13.83
C GLU A 325 25.04 8.06 -13.61
N LEU A 326 24.42 9.14 -13.20
CA LEU A 326 25.07 10.37 -12.74
C LEU A 326 24.38 10.78 -11.45
N ASP A 327 25.02 10.52 -10.34
CA ASP A 327 24.47 10.80 -9.02
C ASP A 327 24.33 12.29 -8.75
N THR A 328 23.18 12.71 -8.23
CA THR A 328 22.94 14.11 -7.85
C THR A 328 23.92 14.58 -6.77
N PRO A 329 24.30 15.89 -6.75
CA PRO A 329 25.28 16.41 -5.80
C PRO A 329 24.87 16.23 -4.33
N ARG A 330 25.87 16.05 -3.46
CA ARG A 330 25.72 16.09 -1.99
C ARG A 330 25.84 17.50 -1.40
N HIS A 331 26.12 18.47 -2.23
CA HIS A 331 26.26 19.90 -1.92
C HIS A 331 25.33 20.72 -2.82
N LEU A 332 25.24 22.03 -2.60
CA LEU A 332 24.27 22.88 -3.29
C LEU A 332 24.71 23.33 -4.70
N GLU A 333 25.95 23.07 -5.09
CA GLU A 333 26.47 23.37 -6.41
C GLU A 333 26.02 22.31 -7.42
N THR A 334 25.49 22.75 -8.56
CA THR A 334 24.87 21.89 -9.58
C THR A 334 25.53 21.94 -10.94
N GLU A 335 26.45 22.89 -11.15
CA GLU A 335 27.04 23.23 -12.45
C GLU A 335 27.76 22.04 -13.09
N ASP A 336 28.61 21.35 -12.32
CA ASP A 336 29.37 20.19 -12.81
C ASP A 336 28.45 19.01 -13.16
N TYR A 337 27.38 18.81 -12.38
CA TYR A 337 26.38 17.79 -12.68
C TYR A 337 25.66 18.11 -14.00
N ILE A 338 25.18 19.35 -14.17
CA ILE A 338 24.47 19.78 -15.38
C ILE A 338 25.40 19.70 -16.60
N LYS A 339 26.65 20.09 -16.44
CA LYS A 339 27.66 19.97 -17.51
C LYS A 339 27.87 18.51 -17.91
N GLY A 340 28.04 17.60 -16.94
CA GLY A 340 28.19 16.17 -17.21
C GLY A 340 26.97 15.59 -17.91
N ALA A 341 25.76 15.91 -17.44
CA ALA A 341 24.52 15.46 -18.05
C ALA A 341 24.36 15.94 -19.51
N ASN A 342 24.73 17.20 -19.80
CA ASN A 342 24.71 17.73 -21.17
C ASN A 342 25.69 16.99 -22.09
N LEU A 343 26.93 16.77 -21.64
CA LEU A 343 27.94 16.06 -22.42
C LEU A 343 27.50 14.62 -22.76
N LEU A 344 26.89 13.93 -21.78
CA LEU A 344 26.33 12.59 -22.00
C LEU A 344 25.16 12.61 -23.00
N TYR A 345 24.29 13.60 -22.92
CA TYR A 345 23.18 13.77 -23.86
C TYR A 345 23.65 14.08 -25.26
N ASP A 346 24.60 15.01 -25.41
CA ASP A 346 25.18 15.39 -26.71
C ASP A 346 25.90 14.22 -27.38
N ALA A 347 26.49 13.32 -26.59
CA ALA A 347 27.07 12.08 -27.08
C ALA A 347 26.01 11.08 -27.60
N GLY A 348 24.76 11.19 -27.14
CA GLY A 348 23.62 10.37 -27.60
C GLY A 348 23.17 9.30 -26.60
N VAL A 349 23.49 9.42 -25.33
CA VAL A 349 23.02 8.50 -24.27
C VAL A 349 21.48 8.52 -24.18
N ASP A 350 20.85 7.35 -24.04
CA ASP A 350 19.40 7.22 -24.05
C ASP A 350 18.70 7.82 -22.83
N ALA A 351 19.32 7.70 -21.66
CA ALA A 351 18.82 8.31 -20.43
C ALA A 351 19.93 8.53 -19.40
N VAL A 352 19.77 9.57 -18.57
CA VAL A 352 20.61 9.81 -17.40
C VAL A 352 19.82 9.36 -16.18
N THR A 353 20.36 8.42 -15.42
CA THR A 353 19.72 7.91 -14.19
C THR A 353 20.36 8.50 -12.95
N MET A 354 19.56 8.73 -11.92
CA MET A 354 19.97 9.41 -10.70
C MET A 354 19.40 8.74 -9.46
N ALA A 355 20.31 8.40 -8.53
CA ALA A 355 19.96 7.71 -7.31
C ALA A 355 19.07 8.56 -6.38
N ASP A 356 18.34 7.85 -5.51
CA ASP A 356 17.54 8.42 -4.44
C ASP A 356 18.28 8.24 -3.11
N ASN A 357 19.06 9.26 -2.71
CA ASN A 357 19.86 9.27 -1.48
C ASN A 357 20.68 7.97 -1.29
N SER A 358 21.51 7.63 -2.28
CA SER A 358 22.34 6.42 -2.26
C SER A 358 23.16 6.34 -0.97
N LEU A 359 23.31 5.11 -0.42
CA LEU A 359 23.95 4.83 0.88
C LEU A 359 23.33 5.61 2.06
N ALA A 360 22.04 5.90 1.97
CA ALA A 360 21.29 6.67 2.97
C ALA A 360 21.92 8.03 3.33
N SER A 361 22.61 8.65 2.38
CA SER A 361 23.19 9.99 2.53
C SER A 361 22.41 11.01 1.70
N PRO A 362 22.04 12.18 2.28
CA PRO A 362 21.25 13.19 1.59
C PRO A 362 21.95 13.73 0.34
N ARG A 363 21.17 13.90 -0.71
CA ARG A 363 21.57 14.52 -1.98
C ARG A 363 20.52 15.53 -2.43
N ILE A 364 20.85 16.39 -3.41
CA ILE A 364 19.80 17.18 -4.06
C ILE A 364 18.77 16.23 -4.63
N SER A 365 17.47 16.55 -4.38
CA SER A 365 16.34 15.72 -4.86
C SER A 365 16.50 15.35 -6.34
N ASN A 366 16.44 14.07 -6.64
CA ASN A 366 16.53 13.56 -8.00
C ASN A 366 15.33 13.99 -8.86
N MET A 367 14.14 14.21 -8.29
CA MET A 367 13.01 14.82 -8.99
C MET A 367 13.33 16.27 -9.39
N ALA A 368 13.97 17.05 -8.52
CA ALA A 368 14.36 18.43 -8.83
C ALA A 368 15.42 18.47 -9.94
N MET A 369 16.50 17.68 -9.79
CA MET A 369 17.56 17.63 -10.81
C MET A 369 17.04 17.04 -12.13
N GLY A 370 16.24 15.99 -12.08
CA GLY A 370 15.59 15.40 -13.26
C GLY A 370 14.70 16.41 -14.00
N SER A 371 13.95 17.24 -13.26
CA SER A 371 13.14 18.30 -13.90
C SER A 371 14.01 19.38 -14.55
N ILE A 372 15.09 19.79 -13.92
CA ILE A 372 16.04 20.79 -14.47
C ILE A 372 16.64 20.27 -15.79
N ILE A 373 17.25 19.08 -15.79
CA ILE A 373 17.90 18.54 -16.99
C ILE A 373 16.90 18.26 -18.11
N LYS A 374 15.68 17.84 -17.76
CA LYS A 374 14.61 17.61 -18.74
C LYS A 374 14.10 18.92 -19.34
N MET A 375 13.72 19.88 -18.51
CA MET A 375 13.06 21.10 -18.99
C MET A 375 14.03 22.08 -19.68
N GLN A 376 15.26 22.17 -19.18
CA GLN A 376 16.25 23.10 -19.71
C GLN A 376 17.10 22.50 -20.84
N HIS A 377 17.34 21.20 -20.81
CA HIS A 377 18.30 20.53 -21.71
C HIS A 377 17.68 19.38 -22.51
N ASN A 378 16.37 19.09 -22.34
CA ASN A 378 15.66 18.00 -23.01
C ASN A 378 16.26 16.59 -22.78
N ILE A 379 17.02 16.42 -21.70
CA ILE A 379 17.64 15.14 -21.31
C ILE A 379 16.56 14.24 -20.70
N ARG A 380 16.55 12.96 -21.05
CA ARG A 380 15.64 11.96 -20.49
C ARG A 380 16.11 11.50 -19.10
N PRO A 381 15.42 11.85 -18.01
CA PRO A 381 15.79 11.39 -16.68
C PRO A 381 15.14 10.03 -16.40
N LEU A 382 15.89 9.13 -15.77
CA LEU A 382 15.42 7.92 -15.10
C LEU A 382 15.65 8.12 -13.59
N VAL A 383 14.58 8.14 -12.84
CA VAL A 383 14.63 8.51 -11.42
C VAL A 383 14.52 7.27 -10.54
N HIS A 384 15.46 7.08 -9.61
CA HIS A 384 15.30 6.05 -8.60
C HIS A 384 14.25 6.48 -7.57
N LEU A 385 13.49 5.54 -7.05
CA LEU A 385 12.52 5.76 -5.99
C LEU A 385 12.66 4.68 -4.93
N THR A 386 13.02 5.12 -3.70
CA THR A 386 13.21 4.22 -2.56
C THR A 386 11.96 4.12 -1.70
N CYS A 387 11.74 2.93 -1.12
CA CYS A 387 10.71 2.72 -0.08
C CYS A 387 11.13 3.30 1.27
N ARG A 388 12.39 3.71 1.43
CA ARG A 388 12.98 4.11 2.70
C ARG A 388 12.53 5.48 3.19
N ASP A 389 12.49 6.49 2.30
CA ASP A 389 12.43 7.90 2.71
C ASP A 389 11.01 8.45 2.76
N HIS A 390 10.05 7.78 2.14
CA HIS A 390 8.67 8.24 2.02
C HIS A 390 7.67 7.21 2.56
N ASN A 391 6.65 7.70 3.26
CA ASN A 391 5.46 6.91 3.54
C ASN A 391 4.57 6.81 2.27
N LEU A 392 3.50 6.01 2.33
CA LEU A 392 2.58 5.83 1.19
C LEU A 392 2.06 7.13 0.60
N ILE A 393 1.76 8.13 1.42
CA ILE A 393 1.29 9.45 0.97
C ILE A 393 2.40 10.15 0.18
N GLY A 394 3.61 10.16 0.74
CA GLY A 394 4.79 10.76 0.11
C GLY A 394 5.15 10.07 -1.21
N LEU A 395 5.13 8.74 -1.26
CA LEU A 395 5.39 7.95 -2.47
C LEU A 395 4.39 8.29 -3.60
N GLN A 396 3.09 8.29 -3.30
CA GLN A 396 2.10 8.66 -4.31
C GLN A 396 2.23 10.10 -4.76
N SER A 397 2.42 11.04 -3.83
CA SER A 397 2.60 12.47 -4.15
C SER A 397 3.83 12.69 -5.03
N HIS A 398 4.95 12.02 -4.73
CA HIS A 398 6.18 12.07 -5.52
C HIS A 398 5.96 11.55 -6.95
N LEU A 399 5.30 10.39 -7.10
CA LEU A 399 4.96 9.82 -8.41
C LEU A 399 4.03 10.73 -9.22
N MET A 400 2.99 11.29 -8.59
CA MET A 400 2.11 12.27 -9.25
C MET A 400 2.89 13.52 -9.69
N GLY A 401 3.87 13.96 -8.89
CA GLY A 401 4.79 15.05 -9.26
C GLY A 401 5.66 14.70 -10.46
N LEU A 402 6.21 13.49 -10.52
CA LEU A 402 7.00 13.00 -11.66
C LEU A 402 6.15 12.92 -12.94
N ASP A 403 4.90 12.40 -12.89
CA ASP A 403 3.98 12.40 -14.03
C ASP A 403 3.68 13.83 -14.52
N ALA A 404 3.41 14.76 -13.60
CA ALA A 404 3.16 16.16 -13.93
C ALA A 404 4.36 16.84 -14.61
N LEU A 405 5.59 16.47 -14.24
CA LEU A 405 6.84 16.92 -14.87
C LEU A 405 7.17 16.16 -16.16
N GLY A 406 6.37 15.13 -16.52
CA GLY A 406 6.59 14.26 -17.65
C GLY A 406 7.82 13.35 -17.49
N ILE A 407 8.22 13.02 -16.27
CA ILE A 407 9.29 12.07 -15.95
C ILE A 407 8.63 10.72 -15.71
N HIS A 408 8.84 9.78 -16.64
CA HIS A 408 8.09 8.53 -16.64
C HIS A 408 8.96 7.28 -16.45
N ASP A 409 10.30 7.41 -16.52
CA ASP A 409 11.22 6.29 -16.29
C ASP A 409 11.62 6.22 -14.81
N ILE A 410 11.33 5.11 -14.17
CA ILE A 410 11.53 4.93 -12.72
C ILE A 410 12.27 3.63 -12.44
N LEU A 411 13.25 3.67 -11.53
CA LEU A 411 13.83 2.50 -10.91
C LEU A 411 13.29 2.34 -9.48
N ALA A 412 12.44 1.34 -9.27
CA ALA A 412 11.88 1.03 -7.96
C ALA A 412 12.85 0.18 -7.13
N VAL A 413 13.30 0.71 -6.00
CA VAL A 413 14.27 0.06 -5.11
C VAL A 413 13.81 0.09 -3.65
N THR A 414 14.32 -0.85 -2.85
CA THR A 414 14.04 -0.85 -1.39
C THR A 414 14.74 0.33 -0.71
N GLY A 415 15.96 0.65 -1.12
CA GLY A 415 16.85 1.61 -0.46
C GLY A 415 17.64 1.00 0.70
N ASP A 416 18.85 1.52 0.93
CA ASP A 416 19.70 1.10 2.04
C ASP A 416 19.11 1.55 3.38
N PRO A 417 19.23 0.77 4.46
CA PRO A 417 18.78 1.20 5.78
C PRO A 417 19.47 2.49 6.24
N THR A 418 18.75 3.40 6.91
CA THR A 418 19.32 4.68 7.41
C THR A 418 20.55 4.50 8.31
N LYS A 419 20.71 3.31 8.94
CA LYS A 419 21.87 2.96 9.76
C LYS A 419 23.19 2.87 8.96
N VAL A 420 23.13 2.71 7.63
CA VAL A 420 24.31 2.66 6.74
C VAL A 420 24.84 4.09 6.48
N GLY A 421 23.96 5.08 6.51
CA GLY A 421 24.30 6.47 6.24
C GLY A 421 24.88 7.21 7.43
N ASP A 422 25.21 8.47 7.19
CA ASP A 422 25.86 9.39 8.12
C ASP A 422 24.88 10.36 8.82
N PHE A 423 23.55 10.07 8.77
CA PHE A 423 22.52 10.94 9.33
C PHE A 423 21.92 10.35 10.62
N PRO A 424 22.51 10.62 11.81
CA PRO A 424 22.01 10.11 13.09
C PRO A 424 20.59 10.62 13.36
N GLY A 425 19.70 9.70 13.75
CA GLY A 425 18.31 10.04 14.08
C GLY A 425 17.34 9.96 12.90
N ALA A 426 17.80 9.77 11.67
CA ALA A 426 16.91 9.44 10.56
C ALA A 426 16.29 8.05 10.76
N THR A 427 15.00 7.93 10.47
CA THR A 427 14.26 6.67 10.55
C THR A 427 13.90 6.18 9.15
N SER A 428 14.00 4.87 8.93
CA SER A 428 13.51 4.25 7.71
C SER A 428 12.01 4.04 7.82
N VAL A 429 11.26 4.39 6.79
CA VAL A 429 9.80 4.28 6.75
C VAL A 429 9.37 2.87 6.38
N TYR A 430 9.72 2.42 5.16
CA TYR A 430 9.39 1.09 4.64
C TYR A 430 7.93 0.67 4.81
N ASP A 431 6.99 1.58 4.49
CA ASP A 431 5.56 1.24 4.45
C ASP A 431 5.25 0.14 3.44
N VAL A 432 6.10 0.03 2.41
CA VAL A 432 5.99 -0.98 1.35
C VAL A 432 7.36 -1.56 0.99
N SER A 433 7.35 -2.76 0.45
CA SER A 433 8.49 -3.37 -0.22
C SER A 433 8.64 -2.85 -1.66
N SER A 434 9.79 -3.09 -2.30
CA SER A 434 9.98 -2.73 -3.72
C SER A 434 9.03 -3.48 -4.66
N MET A 435 8.55 -4.67 -4.31
CA MET A 435 7.53 -5.39 -5.09
C MET A 435 6.16 -4.71 -5.01
N GLU A 436 5.74 -4.33 -3.82
CA GLU A 436 4.50 -3.58 -3.64
C GLU A 436 4.58 -2.21 -4.31
N LEU A 437 5.74 -1.54 -4.26
CA LEU A 437 5.95 -0.29 -4.97
C LEU A 437 5.78 -0.44 -6.49
N LEU A 438 6.27 -1.53 -7.10
CA LEU A 438 6.04 -1.84 -8.52
C LEU A 438 4.54 -1.94 -8.82
N GLN A 439 3.79 -2.71 -8.03
CA GLN A 439 2.34 -2.88 -8.18
C GLN A 439 1.59 -1.54 -8.05
N LEU A 440 1.97 -0.72 -7.07
CA LEU A 440 1.36 0.59 -6.84
C LEU A 440 1.63 1.57 -7.99
N ILE A 441 2.84 1.55 -8.58
CA ILE A 441 3.15 2.38 -9.75
C ILE A 441 2.31 1.92 -10.96
N LYS A 442 2.15 0.61 -11.18
CA LYS A 442 1.27 0.09 -12.24
C LYS A 442 -0.19 0.42 -12.00
N GLN A 443 -0.63 0.47 -10.74
CA GLN A 443 -1.98 0.94 -10.39
C GLN A 443 -2.21 2.40 -10.79
N LEU A 444 -1.20 3.27 -10.65
CA LEU A 444 -1.27 4.65 -11.19
C LEU A 444 -1.35 4.68 -12.71
N ASN A 445 -0.72 3.75 -13.41
CA ASN A 445 -0.84 3.60 -14.87
C ASN A 445 -2.26 3.20 -15.30
N GLU A 446 -3.05 2.58 -14.41
CA GLU A 446 -4.48 2.35 -14.63
C GLU A 446 -5.36 3.55 -14.21
N GLY A 447 -4.77 4.63 -13.74
CA GLY A 447 -5.47 5.82 -13.27
C GLY A 447 -6.12 5.66 -11.90
N ILE A 448 -5.61 4.75 -11.09
CA ILE A 448 -6.10 4.44 -9.75
C ILE A 448 -5.03 4.81 -8.71
N SER A 449 -5.42 5.51 -7.66
CA SER A 449 -4.55 5.87 -6.53
C SER A 449 -4.21 4.65 -5.66
N PHE A 450 -3.20 4.78 -4.81
CA PHE A 450 -2.83 3.73 -3.84
C PHE A 450 -3.96 3.34 -2.87
N SER A 451 -4.91 4.26 -2.66
CA SER A 451 -6.12 4.01 -1.87
C SER A 451 -7.31 3.47 -2.68
N GLY A 452 -7.12 3.18 -3.98
CA GLY A 452 -8.17 2.66 -4.85
C GLY A 452 -9.04 3.75 -5.53
N LYS A 453 -8.77 5.04 -5.31
CA LYS A 453 -9.54 6.13 -5.92
C LYS A 453 -9.15 6.39 -7.37
N PRO A 454 -10.12 6.66 -8.27
CA PRO A 454 -9.83 7.08 -9.63
C PRO A 454 -9.14 8.44 -9.67
N LEU A 455 -8.03 8.53 -10.38
CA LEU A 455 -7.23 9.75 -10.57
C LEU A 455 -7.67 10.58 -11.77
N ARG A 456 -8.75 10.19 -12.46
CA ARG A 456 -9.31 10.83 -13.66
C ARG A 456 -8.40 10.79 -14.91
N LYS A 457 -7.14 10.39 -14.78
CA LYS A 457 -6.18 10.21 -15.87
C LYS A 457 -5.24 9.07 -15.51
N LYS A 458 -4.86 8.26 -16.50
CA LYS A 458 -3.82 7.25 -16.39
C LYS A 458 -2.45 7.90 -16.39
N ALA A 459 -1.51 7.41 -15.56
CA ALA A 459 -0.10 7.70 -15.70
C ALA A 459 0.50 6.79 -16.80
N ASN A 460 1.79 7.01 -17.12
CA ASN A 460 2.47 6.21 -18.13
C ASN A 460 3.92 5.94 -17.71
N PHE A 461 4.09 5.32 -16.55
CA PHE A 461 5.42 4.99 -16.03
C PHE A 461 5.95 3.72 -16.68
N SER A 462 7.21 3.78 -17.14
CA SER A 462 8.06 2.64 -17.45
C SER A 462 8.91 2.34 -16.22
N VAL A 463 8.74 1.15 -15.66
CA VAL A 463 9.26 0.86 -14.32
C VAL A 463 10.30 -0.24 -14.37
N SER A 464 11.53 0.09 -13.98
CA SER A 464 12.61 -0.88 -13.80
C SER A 464 12.72 -1.32 -12.34
N ALA A 465 13.34 -2.46 -12.16
CA ALA A 465 13.69 -2.98 -10.84
C ALA A 465 15.17 -3.40 -10.76
N ALA A 466 15.74 -3.30 -9.56
CA ALA A 466 17.12 -3.68 -9.35
C ALA A 466 17.30 -5.21 -9.37
N PHE A 467 18.40 -5.65 -10.00
CA PHE A 467 18.88 -7.01 -10.01
C PHE A 467 20.30 -7.08 -9.46
N ASN A 468 20.54 -7.90 -8.45
CA ASN A 468 21.89 -8.20 -7.97
C ASN A 468 22.33 -9.56 -8.49
N PRO A 469 23.21 -9.61 -9.52
CA PRO A 469 23.74 -10.87 -10.04
C PRO A 469 24.87 -11.45 -9.19
N ASN A 470 25.44 -10.67 -8.26
CA ASN A 470 26.61 -11.01 -7.47
C ASN A 470 26.26 -11.87 -6.24
N VAL A 471 25.32 -12.78 -6.36
CA VAL A 471 24.88 -13.71 -5.33
C VAL A 471 25.48 -15.10 -5.53
N ARG A 472 25.51 -15.92 -4.47
CA ARG A 472 26.04 -17.29 -4.55
C ARG A 472 25.19 -18.23 -5.41
N VAL A 473 23.88 -18.03 -5.43
CA VAL A 473 22.89 -18.88 -6.11
C VAL A 473 22.07 -17.98 -7.02
N ILE A 474 22.45 -17.92 -8.29
CA ILE A 474 21.83 -17.01 -9.26
C ILE A 474 20.37 -17.37 -9.53
N GLU A 475 20.01 -18.66 -9.47
CA GLU A 475 18.64 -19.14 -9.68
C GLU A 475 17.65 -18.52 -8.70
N ARG A 476 18.05 -18.32 -7.43
CA ARG A 476 17.22 -17.61 -6.44
C ARG A 476 17.01 -16.14 -6.77
N ALA A 477 18.02 -15.51 -7.36
CA ALA A 477 17.90 -14.13 -7.82
C ALA A 477 16.95 -14.06 -9.01
N VAL A 478 17.04 -14.99 -9.96
CA VAL A 478 16.14 -15.11 -11.11
C VAL A 478 14.69 -15.32 -10.67
N GLN A 479 14.41 -16.21 -9.73
CA GLN A 479 13.08 -16.39 -9.15
C GLN A 479 12.52 -15.09 -8.55
N ARG A 480 13.38 -14.21 -8.03
CA ARG A 480 12.95 -12.87 -7.58
C ARG A 480 12.65 -11.92 -8.75
N LEU A 481 13.37 -12.06 -9.88
CA LEU A 481 13.05 -11.31 -11.10
C LEU A 481 11.67 -11.71 -11.62
N GLU A 482 11.37 -13.02 -11.69
CA GLU A 482 10.06 -13.53 -12.11
C GLU A 482 8.93 -12.91 -11.27
N LYS A 483 9.07 -12.90 -9.95
CA LYS A 483 8.10 -12.25 -9.05
C LYS A 483 7.99 -10.74 -9.28
N LYS A 484 9.09 -10.07 -9.63
CA LYS A 484 9.08 -8.63 -9.95
C LYS A 484 8.42 -8.35 -11.30
N ILE A 485 8.55 -9.27 -12.27
CA ILE A 485 7.82 -9.21 -13.54
C ILE A 485 6.31 -9.33 -13.28
N GLU A 486 5.89 -10.31 -12.47
CA GLU A 486 4.49 -10.45 -12.04
C GLU A 486 3.98 -9.21 -11.30
N ALA A 487 4.84 -8.54 -10.54
CA ALA A 487 4.53 -7.28 -9.87
C ALA A 487 4.51 -6.05 -10.80
N GLY A 488 4.93 -6.20 -12.07
CA GLY A 488 4.85 -5.15 -13.08
C GLY A 488 6.18 -4.49 -13.47
N ALA A 489 7.33 -5.10 -13.19
CA ALA A 489 8.61 -4.59 -13.70
C ALA A 489 8.69 -4.76 -15.22
N ASP A 490 9.01 -3.68 -15.94
CA ASP A 490 9.15 -3.68 -17.41
C ASP A 490 10.57 -4.09 -17.84
N TYR A 491 11.58 -3.85 -17.01
CA TYR A 491 12.99 -4.21 -17.26
C TYR A 491 13.79 -4.22 -15.96
N PHE A 492 15.03 -4.69 -16.05
CA PHE A 492 15.95 -4.76 -14.90
C PHE A 492 17.24 -4.00 -15.15
N ILE A 493 17.77 -3.43 -14.06
CA ILE A 493 19.08 -2.80 -14.03
C ILE A 493 19.93 -3.55 -13.01
N THR A 494 21.10 -4.05 -13.43
CA THR A 494 21.95 -4.84 -12.53
C THR A 494 22.83 -3.96 -11.64
N GLN A 495 23.23 -4.50 -10.50
CA GLN A 495 24.44 -4.00 -9.84
C GLN A 495 25.66 -4.24 -10.74
N PRO A 496 26.76 -3.48 -10.55
CA PRO A 496 27.94 -3.61 -11.41
C PRO A 496 28.52 -5.02 -11.37
N VAL A 497 28.94 -5.50 -12.53
CA VAL A 497 29.64 -6.78 -12.70
C VAL A 497 31.09 -6.52 -13.11
N TYR A 498 32.01 -7.38 -12.66
CA TYR A 498 33.45 -7.19 -12.84
C TYR A 498 34.17 -8.40 -13.44
N THR A 499 33.42 -9.40 -13.92
CA THR A 499 33.99 -10.55 -14.61
C THR A 499 33.15 -10.93 -15.85
N LYS A 500 33.82 -11.40 -16.90
CA LYS A 500 33.17 -11.86 -18.14
C LYS A 500 32.29 -13.07 -17.90
N GLU A 501 32.74 -13.98 -17.03
CA GLU A 501 32.01 -15.19 -16.65
C GLU A 501 30.67 -14.83 -15.98
N LYS A 502 30.65 -13.81 -15.11
CA LYS A 502 29.42 -13.38 -14.46
C LYS A 502 28.41 -12.83 -15.44
N ILE A 503 28.84 -12.11 -16.48
CA ILE A 503 27.95 -11.61 -17.54
C ILE A 503 27.32 -12.79 -18.30
N ILE A 504 28.13 -13.82 -18.63
CA ILE A 504 27.66 -15.02 -19.30
C ILE A 504 26.70 -15.81 -18.39
N ASP A 505 27.02 -15.98 -17.11
CA ASP A 505 26.14 -16.63 -16.12
C ASP A 505 24.77 -15.92 -16.02
N VAL A 506 24.79 -14.58 -16.02
CA VAL A 506 23.54 -13.79 -16.03
C VAL A 506 22.72 -14.09 -17.28
N TYR A 507 23.35 -14.10 -18.45
CA TYR A 507 22.67 -14.40 -19.72
C TYR A 507 22.07 -15.81 -19.70
N GLU A 508 22.86 -16.82 -19.37
CA GLU A 508 22.39 -18.21 -19.35
C GLU A 508 21.23 -18.42 -18.37
N ALA A 509 21.29 -17.76 -17.22
CA ALA A 509 20.26 -17.86 -16.20
C ALA A 509 18.97 -17.09 -16.53
N THR A 510 19.03 -16.08 -17.40
CA THR A 510 17.91 -15.17 -17.66
C THR A 510 17.41 -15.18 -19.12
N LYS A 511 18.05 -15.89 -20.04
CA LYS A 511 17.69 -15.93 -21.48
C LYS A 511 16.27 -16.42 -21.77
N HIS A 512 15.60 -17.05 -20.81
CA HIS A 512 14.20 -17.46 -20.91
C HIS A 512 13.21 -16.33 -20.60
N LEU A 513 13.69 -15.22 -20.03
CA LEU A 513 12.86 -14.05 -19.72
C LEU A 513 12.78 -13.14 -20.95
N ASP A 514 11.57 -12.72 -21.31
CA ASP A 514 11.35 -11.73 -22.39
C ASP A 514 11.58 -10.27 -21.92
N THR A 515 12.00 -10.11 -20.69
CA THR A 515 12.19 -8.80 -20.03
C THR A 515 13.64 -8.35 -20.18
N PRO A 516 13.92 -7.17 -20.77
CA PRO A 516 15.27 -6.67 -20.96
C PRO A 516 16.04 -6.46 -19.66
N ILE A 517 17.33 -6.74 -19.72
CA ILE A 517 18.26 -6.53 -18.60
C ILE A 517 19.37 -5.60 -19.06
N PHE A 518 19.59 -4.54 -18.30
CA PHE A 518 20.68 -3.59 -18.46
C PHE A 518 21.84 -4.00 -17.57
N ILE A 519 22.96 -4.37 -18.17
CA ILE A 519 24.14 -4.82 -17.46
C ILE A 519 24.92 -3.64 -16.91
N GLY A 520 25.08 -3.59 -15.61
CA GLY A 520 25.81 -2.54 -14.90
C GLY A 520 27.32 -2.71 -15.04
N ILE A 521 27.99 -1.67 -15.52
CA ILE A 521 29.44 -1.60 -15.66
C ILE A 521 29.92 -0.29 -15.05
N MET A 522 30.83 -0.36 -14.08
CA MET A 522 31.43 0.80 -13.43
C MET A 522 32.95 0.73 -13.60
N PRO A 523 33.58 1.71 -14.26
CA PRO A 523 35.03 1.74 -14.40
C PRO A 523 35.70 1.99 -13.04
N LEU A 524 36.83 1.31 -12.81
CA LEU A 524 37.65 1.49 -11.62
C LEU A 524 38.50 2.78 -11.75
N THR A 525 38.64 3.54 -10.68
CA THR A 525 39.38 4.81 -10.71
C THR A 525 40.82 4.70 -10.20
N ASN A 526 41.07 3.79 -9.27
CA ASN A 526 42.38 3.50 -8.70
C ASN A 526 42.32 2.23 -7.83
N ILE A 527 43.46 1.76 -7.35
CA ILE A 527 43.54 0.54 -6.54
C ILE A 527 42.76 0.66 -5.22
N ARG A 528 42.74 1.81 -4.55
CA ARG A 528 41.97 2.00 -3.30
C ARG A 528 40.47 1.84 -3.54
N ASN A 529 39.99 2.38 -4.66
CA ASN A 529 38.60 2.20 -5.07
C ASN A 529 38.30 0.73 -5.38
N ALA A 530 39.18 0.02 -6.07
CA ALA A 530 39.03 -1.39 -6.37
C ALA A 530 39.00 -2.25 -5.08
N GLU A 531 39.91 -2.03 -4.15
CA GLU A 531 39.94 -2.74 -2.86
C GLU A 531 38.73 -2.42 -2.00
N PHE A 532 38.27 -1.16 -1.93
CA PHE A 532 37.06 -0.79 -1.24
C PHE A 532 35.83 -1.54 -1.80
N LEU A 533 35.67 -1.55 -3.13
CA LEU A 533 34.58 -2.28 -3.78
C LEU A 533 34.64 -3.78 -3.50
N HIS A 534 35.84 -4.37 -3.55
CA HIS A 534 36.03 -5.81 -3.34
C HIS A 534 35.80 -6.25 -1.89
N HIS A 535 36.25 -5.45 -0.91
CA HIS A 535 36.26 -5.85 0.49
C HIS A 535 35.09 -5.30 1.30
N GLU A 536 34.63 -4.09 1.00
CA GLU A 536 33.68 -3.37 1.84
C GLU A 536 32.27 -3.28 1.23
N VAL A 537 32.14 -3.35 -0.11
CA VAL A 537 30.80 -3.26 -0.73
C VAL A 537 30.17 -4.64 -0.82
N PRO A 538 29.02 -4.88 -0.14
CA PRO A 538 28.36 -6.19 -0.17
C PRO A 538 27.96 -6.60 -1.58
N GLY A 539 28.36 -7.83 -1.95
CA GLY A 539 27.99 -8.41 -3.24
C GLY A 539 28.91 -8.04 -4.41
N ILE A 540 29.88 -7.15 -4.24
CA ILE A 540 30.88 -6.85 -5.27
C ILE A 540 32.15 -7.67 -5.01
N LYS A 541 32.60 -8.42 -6.02
CA LYS A 541 33.86 -9.16 -6.00
C LYS A 541 34.60 -8.95 -7.31
N LEU A 542 35.82 -8.47 -7.23
CA LEU A 542 36.74 -8.34 -8.34
C LEU A 542 37.59 -9.63 -8.41
N SER A 543 38.03 -10.00 -9.62
CA SER A 543 39.01 -11.08 -9.78
C SER A 543 40.39 -10.62 -9.30
N GLU A 544 41.25 -11.59 -8.93
CA GLU A 544 42.63 -11.26 -8.55
C GLU A 544 43.38 -10.60 -9.71
N GLU A 545 43.12 -11.03 -10.93
CA GLU A 545 43.69 -10.41 -12.15
C GLU A 545 43.34 -8.90 -12.24
N VAL A 546 42.09 -8.51 -12.01
CA VAL A 546 41.66 -7.11 -12.01
C VAL A 546 42.34 -6.32 -10.90
N LEU A 547 42.43 -6.91 -9.69
CA LEU A 547 43.12 -6.26 -8.57
C LEU A 547 44.60 -6.06 -8.85
N GLU A 548 45.26 -7.03 -9.45
CA GLU A 548 46.70 -6.98 -9.78
C GLU A 548 46.95 -5.91 -10.85
N ARG A 549 46.17 -5.89 -11.93
CA ARG A 549 46.27 -4.84 -12.96
C ARG A 549 46.13 -3.41 -12.35
N MET A 550 45.23 -3.24 -11.37
CA MET A 550 45.09 -1.96 -10.68
C MET A 550 46.22 -1.66 -9.70
N ARG A 551 46.84 -2.69 -9.07
CA ARG A 551 48.02 -2.53 -8.20
C ARG A 551 49.29 -2.12 -8.98
N GLU A 552 49.46 -2.68 -10.18
CA GLU A 552 50.60 -2.34 -11.05
C GLU A 552 50.60 -0.86 -11.46
N CYS A 553 49.46 -0.18 -11.46
CA CYS A 553 49.40 1.25 -11.73
C CYS A 553 49.96 2.13 -10.59
N GLY A 554 50.13 1.58 -9.38
CA GLY A 554 50.61 2.33 -8.21
C GLY A 554 49.81 3.59 -7.91
N ASP A 555 50.51 4.70 -7.68
CA ASP A 555 49.89 6.00 -7.42
C ASP A 555 49.70 6.84 -8.71
N ASP A 556 49.99 6.30 -9.89
CA ASP A 556 49.78 6.98 -11.16
C ASP A 556 48.28 7.04 -11.50
N ARG A 557 47.73 8.25 -11.44
CA ARG A 557 46.30 8.48 -11.66
C ARG A 557 45.88 8.31 -13.11
N GLU A 558 46.72 8.72 -14.06
CA GLU A 558 46.42 8.60 -15.49
C GLU A 558 46.42 7.13 -15.91
N GLN A 559 47.46 6.38 -15.49
CA GLN A 559 47.58 4.97 -15.74
C GLN A 559 46.43 4.20 -15.07
N SER A 560 46.08 4.50 -13.82
CA SER A 560 44.95 3.87 -13.12
C SER A 560 43.61 4.10 -13.84
N THR A 561 43.38 5.33 -14.30
CA THR A 561 42.19 5.69 -15.06
C THR A 561 42.13 4.93 -16.40
N ALA A 562 43.22 4.89 -17.15
CA ALA A 562 43.32 4.18 -18.42
C ALA A 562 43.06 2.66 -18.23
N THR A 563 43.73 2.04 -17.25
CA THR A 563 43.54 0.63 -16.93
C THR A 563 42.10 0.33 -16.50
N GLY A 564 41.48 1.18 -15.68
CA GLY A 564 40.09 1.01 -15.28
C GLY A 564 39.10 1.10 -16.45
N ILE A 565 39.37 1.98 -17.42
CA ILE A 565 38.60 2.09 -18.67
C ILE A 565 38.81 0.83 -19.55
N GLU A 566 40.03 0.34 -19.68
CA GLU A 566 40.34 -0.89 -20.45
C GLU A 566 39.60 -2.10 -19.87
N ILE A 567 39.62 -2.29 -18.55
CA ILE A 567 38.88 -3.35 -17.88
C ILE A 567 37.37 -3.25 -18.19
N ALA A 568 36.83 -2.02 -18.11
CA ALA A 568 35.42 -1.78 -18.42
C ALA A 568 35.10 -2.05 -19.91
N LYS A 569 35.98 -1.69 -20.86
CA LYS A 569 35.82 -2.00 -22.29
C LYS A 569 35.73 -3.51 -22.53
N GLU A 570 36.57 -4.31 -21.88
CA GLU A 570 36.52 -5.77 -21.98
C GLU A 570 35.18 -6.37 -21.49
N LEU A 571 34.63 -5.80 -20.41
CA LEU A 571 33.31 -6.20 -19.90
C LEU A 571 32.19 -5.79 -20.87
N ILE A 572 32.27 -4.57 -21.42
CA ILE A 572 31.33 -4.07 -22.44
C ILE A 572 31.31 -4.98 -23.68
N GLU A 573 32.47 -5.40 -24.19
CA GLU A 573 32.56 -6.32 -25.32
C GLU A 573 31.79 -7.63 -25.05
N THR A 574 31.93 -8.15 -23.82
CA THR A 574 31.21 -9.36 -23.44
C THR A 574 29.71 -9.09 -23.28
N ALA A 575 29.32 -8.02 -22.60
CA ALA A 575 27.91 -7.67 -22.40
C ALA A 575 27.20 -7.40 -23.73
N ALA A 576 27.85 -6.69 -24.66
CA ALA A 576 27.30 -6.34 -25.99
C ALA A 576 27.00 -7.55 -26.90
N LYS A 577 27.58 -8.72 -26.62
CA LYS A 577 27.28 -9.98 -27.34
C LYS A 577 25.95 -10.60 -26.92
N TYR A 578 25.54 -10.39 -25.70
CA TYR A 578 24.41 -11.08 -25.09
C TYR A 578 23.23 -10.16 -24.77
N PHE A 579 23.49 -8.87 -24.49
CA PHE A 579 22.49 -7.91 -24.05
C PHE A 579 22.51 -6.65 -24.93
N ASN A 580 21.35 -6.11 -25.22
CA ASN A 580 21.23 -4.78 -25.84
C ASN A 580 21.26 -3.66 -24.78
N GLY A 581 20.81 -3.92 -23.56
CA GLY A 581 20.84 -2.94 -22.47
C GLY A 581 22.21 -2.85 -21.80
N ILE A 582 22.81 -1.68 -21.77
CA ILE A 582 24.05 -1.38 -21.04
C ILE A 582 23.78 -0.24 -20.04
N TYR A 583 24.20 -0.44 -18.80
CA TYR A 583 24.11 0.55 -17.75
C TYR A 583 25.54 0.97 -17.30
N LEU A 584 25.93 2.18 -17.64
CA LEU A 584 27.22 2.73 -17.24
C LEU A 584 27.07 3.50 -15.93
N ILE A 585 27.85 3.16 -14.93
CA ILE A 585 27.85 3.81 -13.62
C ILE A 585 29.03 4.77 -13.54
N THR A 586 28.76 6.05 -13.32
CA THR A 586 29.80 7.11 -13.27
C THR A 586 30.39 7.21 -11.86
N PRO A 587 31.66 6.81 -11.64
CA PRO A 587 32.28 6.93 -10.34
C PRO A 587 32.64 8.41 -10.05
N PHE A 588 32.25 8.93 -8.89
CA PHE A 588 32.68 10.26 -8.39
C PHE A 588 32.49 11.42 -9.39
N LEU A 589 31.39 11.43 -10.15
CA LEU A 589 31.12 12.39 -11.22
C LEU A 589 32.19 12.41 -12.35
N ARG A 590 32.99 11.34 -12.49
CA ARG A 590 33.97 11.19 -13.58
C ARG A 590 33.28 10.82 -14.91
N TYR A 591 32.40 11.73 -15.37
CA TYR A 591 31.68 11.55 -16.64
C TYR A 591 32.61 11.48 -17.87
N ASP A 592 33.84 11.97 -17.76
CA ASP A 592 34.90 11.76 -18.75
C ASP A 592 35.13 10.26 -19.04
N MET A 593 35.21 9.43 -18.00
CA MET A 593 35.38 7.98 -18.17
C MET A 593 34.16 7.32 -18.80
N THR A 594 32.96 7.69 -18.39
CA THR A 594 31.73 7.10 -18.94
C THR A 594 31.45 7.57 -20.37
N LEU A 595 31.85 8.79 -20.74
CA LEU A 595 31.82 9.26 -22.13
C LEU A 595 32.74 8.41 -23.02
N GLU A 596 33.96 8.15 -22.61
CA GLU A 596 34.89 7.31 -23.36
C GLU A 596 34.34 5.88 -23.54
N LEU A 597 33.72 5.31 -22.52
CA LEU A 597 33.08 4.01 -22.60
C LEU A 597 31.86 4.04 -23.54
N TYR A 598 31.09 5.12 -23.53
CA TYR A 598 29.94 5.26 -24.43
C TYR A 598 30.38 5.36 -25.90
N GLU A 599 31.41 6.18 -26.20
CA GLU A 599 31.96 6.26 -27.55
C GLU A 599 32.50 4.88 -28.02
N TYR A 600 33.13 4.13 -27.12
CA TYR A 600 33.57 2.79 -27.42
C TYR A 600 32.41 1.83 -27.76
N ILE A 601 31.27 1.94 -27.07
CA ILE A 601 30.06 1.15 -27.41
C ILE A 601 29.59 1.49 -28.83
N LYS A 602 29.59 2.76 -29.22
CA LYS A 602 29.22 3.19 -30.58
C LYS A 602 30.15 2.59 -31.63
N GLU A 603 31.45 2.62 -31.38
CA GLU A 603 32.45 2.02 -32.30
C GLU A 603 32.24 0.51 -32.47
N LEU A 604 31.89 -0.20 -31.39
CA LEU A 604 31.57 -1.64 -31.46
C LEU A 604 30.32 -1.92 -32.29
N ASP A 605 29.28 -1.14 -32.13
CA ASP A 605 28.03 -1.32 -32.86
C ASP A 605 28.22 -0.97 -34.36
N GLU A 606 28.93 0.12 -34.68
CA GLU A 606 29.29 0.46 -36.08
C GLU A 606 30.15 -0.63 -36.77
N LYS A 607 31.08 -1.21 -36.05
CA LYS A 607 31.88 -2.33 -36.56
C LYS A 607 31.03 -3.54 -36.88
N LYS A 608 30.11 -3.89 -36.00
CA LYS A 608 29.17 -4.99 -36.18
C LYS A 608 28.26 -4.77 -37.42
N GLU A 609 27.75 -3.57 -37.60
CA GLU A 609 26.93 -3.22 -38.76
C GLU A 609 27.72 -3.34 -40.10
N ARG A 610 28.97 -2.88 -40.13
CA ARG A 610 29.85 -3.03 -41.30
C ARG A 610 30.11 -4.48 -41.61
N GLU A 611 30.36 -5.34 -40.64
CA GLU A 611 30.59 -6.77 -40.81
C GLU A 611 29.35 -7.47 -41.37
N LEU A 612 28.14 -7.13 -40.89
CA LEU A 612 26.86 -7.66 -41.39
C LEU A 612 26.62 -7.23 -42.86
N THR A 613 26.83 -5.95 -43.18
CA THR A 613 26.65 -5.42 -44.54
C THR A 613 27.61 -6.07 -45.51
N HIS A 614 28.86 -6.33 -45.11
CA HIS A 614 29.84 -7.05 -45.95
C HIS A 614 29.48 -8.51 -46.17
N ALA A 615 28.88 -9.17 -45.14
CA ALA A 615 28.43 -10.55 -45.29
C ALA A 615 27.24 -10.68 -46.25
N GLU A 616 26.28 -9.73 -46.21
CA GLU A 616 25.12 -9.68 -47.11
C GLU A 616 25.49 -9.35 -48.55
N THR A 617 26.55 -8.55 -48.79
CA THR A 617 27.02 -8.20 -50.14
C THR A 617 27.95 -9.26 -50.75
N SER A 618 28.37 -10.27 -49.99
CA SER A 618 29.24 -11.37 -50.44
C SER A 618 28.47 -12.63 -50.87
N TYR A 619 27.15 -12.58 -50.88
CA TYR A 619 26.23 -13.57 -51.44
C TYR A 619 25.53 -13.00 -52.70
#